data_c1c7ff1a3521191aca43d4b8db313cff
#
_entry.id   c1c7ff1a3521191aca43d4b8db313cff
#
_cell.length_a   1.000
_cell.length_b   1.000
_cell.length_c   1.000
_cell.angle_alpha   90.00
_cell.angle_beta   90.00
_cell.angle_gamma   90.00
#
_symmetry.space_group_name_H-M   'P 1'
#
loop_
_entity.id
_entity.type
_entity.pdbx_description
1 polymer ?
#
loop_
_entity_poly.entity_id
_entity_poly.type
_entity_poly.pdbx_seq_one_letter_code
_entity_poly.pdbx_strand_id
1 'polypeptide(L)'
;MKRVLTVLSIMMFLIVSVALVIAADKSNVYYVCNCKDDCKCNTISKEPGKCSCGNELTAMHLLAIEKDNAVFCRCGAECNCERSKEDPSKCGCGKPVKVVSLKGKYACACAQNCQCGAISDKPGKCGCGKEMKQVI
;
A
#
# COMPACT_ATOMS: atom_id res chain seq x y z
N MET A 1 -16.94 -8.30 -49.59
CA MET A 1 -16.26 -9.14 -48.63
C MET A 1 -14.96 -8.52 -48.07
N LYS A 2 -14.05 -7.97 -48.85
CA LYS A 2 -12.80 -7.37 -48.33
C LYS A 2 -13.00 -6.19 -47.36
N ARG A 3 -14.01 -5.33 -47.60
CA ARG A 3 -14.29 -4.15 -46.74
C ARG A 3 -14.89 -4.53 -45.36
N VAL A 4 -15.63 -5.64 -45.28
CA VAL A 4 -16.22 -6.11 -44.01
C VAL A 4 -15.15 -6.71 -43.11
N LEU A 5 -14.18 -7.45 -43.68
CA LEU A 5 -13.06 -8.00 -42.91
C LEU A 5 -12.16 -6.89 -42.34
N THR A 6 -11.94 -5.79 -43.06
CA THR A 6 -11.13 -4.66 -42.59
C THR A 6 -11.79 -3.95 -41.40
N VAL A 7 -13.11 -3.74 -41.45
CA VAL A 7 -13.87 -3.11 -40.37
C VAL A 7 -13.88 -3.97 -39.09
N LEU A 8 -14.05 -5.30 -39.27
CA LEU A 8 -13.99 -6.25 -38.15
C LEU A 8 -12.61 -6.29 -37.47
N SER A 9 -11.54 -6.21 -38.26
CA SER A 9 -10.15 -6.17 -37.77
C SER A 9 -9.87 -4.90 -36.97
N ILE A 10 -10.35 -3.75 -37.41
CA ILE A 10 -10.18 -2.46 -36.69
C ILE A 10 -11.00 -2.43 -35.41
N MET A 11 -12.22 -2.99 -35.44
CA MET A 11 -13.06 -3.10 -34.23
C MET A 11 -12.40 -4.00 -33.18
N MET A 12 -11.80 -5.12 -33.58
CA MET A 12 -11.11 -6.03 -32.66
C MET A 12 -9.85 -5.42 -32.06
N PHE A 13 -9.13 -4.56 -32.80
CA PHE A 13 -7.97 -3.83 -32.29
C PHE A 13 -8.35 -2.74 -31.27
N LEU A 14 -9.49 -2.07 -31.46
CA LEU A 14 -9.99 -1.05 -30.53
C LEU A 14 -10.45 -1.65 -29.19
N ILE A 15 -10.99 -2.88 -29.18
CA ILE A 15 -11.44 -3.54 -27.95
C ILE A 15 -10.25 -4.00 -27.09
N VAL A 16 -9.13 -4.40 -27.70
CA VAL A 16 -7.92 -4.81 -26.98
C VAL A 16 -7.20 -3.63 -26.32
N SER A 17 -7.35 -2.42 -26.87
CA SER A 17 -6.66 -1.22 -26.37
C SER A 17 -7.28 -0.62 -25.09
N VAL A 18 -8.50 -0.99 -24.72
CA VAL A 18 -9.21 -0.43 -23.54
C VAL A 18 -8.96 -1.23 -22.26
N ALA A 19 -8.41 -2.44 -22.35
CA ALA A 19 -8.18 -3.31 -21.20
C ALA A 19 -6.88 -3.02 -20.40
N LEU A 20 -6.10 -2.00 -20.78
CA LEU A 20 -4.75 -1.77 -20.22
C LEU A 20 -4.62 -0.54 -19.33
N VAL A 21 -5.71 0.09 -18.90
CA VAL A 21 -5.65 1.32 -18.10
C VAL A 21 -6.47 1.23 -16.81
N ILE A 22 -6.37 0.14 -16.05
CA ILE A 22 -6.76 0.15 -14.63
C ILE A 22 -5.79 -0.74 -13.85
N ALA A 23 -4.52 -0.41 -13.85
CA ALA A 23 -3.64 -0.71 -12.74
C ALA A 23 -3.52 0.60 -11.94
N ALA A 24 -4.56 0.96 -11.18
CA ALA A 24 -4.41 1.91 -10.09
C ALA A 24 -3.29 1.39 -9.22
N ASP A 25 -2.24 2.18 -9.06
CA ASP A 25 -1.04 1.85 -8.30
C ASP A 25 -1.42 1.60 -6.84
N LYS A 26 -1.74 0.35 -6.52
CA LYS A 26 -2.01 -0.14 -5.17
C LYS A 26 -0.72 -0.42 -4.39
N SER A 27 0.41 0.12 -4.84
CA SER A 27 1.72 -0.14 -4.25
C SER A 27 1.78 0.18 -2.76
N ASN A 28 1.06 1.21 -2.32
CA ASN A 28 1.09 1.72 -0.95
C ASN A 28 -0.13 1.32 -0.10
N VAL A 29 -1.02 0.46 -0.60
CA VAL A 29 -2.13 -0.07 0.19
C VAL A 29 -1.71 -1.35 0.90
N TYR A 30 -1.99 -1.41 2.20
CA TYR A 30 -1.74 -2.54 3.07
C TYR A 30 -2.97 -2.86 3.89
N TYR A 31 -3.13 -4.12 4.24
CA TYR A 31 -4.10 -4.60 5.20
C TYR A 31 -3.46 -4.62 6.58
N VAL A 32 -3.96 -3.80 7.48
CA VAL A 32 -3.35 -3.53 8.78
C VAL A 32 -4.34 -3.86 9.90
N CYS A 33 -3.82 -4.38 10.98
CA CYS A 33 -4.63 -4.60 12.18
C CYS A 33 -5.24 -3.28 12.67
N ASN A 34 -6.56 -3.24 12.78
CA ASN A 34 -7.31 -2.09 13.30
C ASN A 34 -7.88 -2.35 14.70
N CYS A 35 -7.25 -3.21 15.49
CA CYS A 35 -7.59 -3.43 16.86
C CYS A 35 -7.37 -2.15 17.69
N LYS A 36 -7.95 -2.13 18.91
CA LYS A 36 -7.73 -1.03 19.86
C LYS A 36 -6.25 -0.84 20.18
N ASP A 37 -5.90 0.32 20.67
CA ASP A 37 -4.50 0.75 20.85
C ASP A 37 -3.69 -0.15 21.81
N ASP A 38 -4.35 -0.92 22.68
CA ASP A 38 -3.74 -1.92 23.59
C ASP A 38 -3.34 -3.22 22.86
N CYS A 39 -3.71 -3.39 21.60
CA CYS A 39 -3.43 -4.62 20.87
C CYS A 39 -1.98 -4.61 20.33
N LYS A 40 -1.18 -5.55 20.82
CA LYS A 40 0.22 -5.73 20.43
C LYS A 40 0.42 -6.44 19.07
N CYS A 41 -0.67 -6.74 18.32
CA CYS A 41 -0.54 -7.37 17.04
C CYS A 41 -0.09 -6.34 15.98
N ASN A 42 1.13 -6.47 15.50
CA ASN A 42 1.71 -5.64 14.45
C ASN A 42 1.54 -6.27 13.06
N THR A 43 0.33 -6.79 12.78
CA THR A 43 0.07 -7.46 11.51
C THR A 43 -0.08 -6.43 10.39
N ILE A 44 0.78 -6.55 9.38
CA ILE A 44 0.74 -5.79 8.13
C ILE A 44 0.83 -6.81 7.00
N SER A 45 -0.07 -6.78 6.04
CA SER A 45 -0.13 -7.69 4.90
C SER A 45 -0.42 -6.94 3.60
N LYS A 46 -0.04 -7.51 2.47
CA LYS A 46 -0.48 -7.06 1.14
C LYS A 46 -1.85 -7.62 0.76
N GLU A 47 -2.31 -8.64 1.47
CA GLU A 47 -3.56 -9.34 1.18
C GLU A 47 -4.54 -9.19 2.34
N PRO A 48 -5.86 -9.24 2.07
CA PRO A 48 -6.87 -9.26 3.13
C PRO A 48 -6.73 -10.53 3.99
N GLY A 49 -7.13 -10.44 5.24
CA GLY A 49 -7.02 -11.56 6.17
C GLY A 49 -7.37 -11.16 7.60
N LYS A 50 -6.93 -11.96 8.55
CA LYS A 50 -7.12 -11.72 9.97
C LYS A 50 -5.78 -11.52 10.67
N CYS A 51 -5.78 -10.70 11.71
CA CYS A 51 -4.63 -10.54 12.58
C CYS A 51 -4.56 -11.68 13.61
N SER A 52 -3.46 -11.74 14.35
CA SER A 52 -3.24 -12.76 15.39
C SER A 52 -4.30 -12.77 16.50
N CYS A 53 -5.03 -11.69 16.71
CA CYS A 53 -6.16 -11.63 17.65
C CYS A 53 -7.51 -11.97 17.01
N GLY A 54 -7.55 -12.50 15.78
CA GLY A 54 -8.75 -12.97 15.11
C GLY A 54 -9.59 -11.90 14.42
N ASN A 55 -9.26 -10.61 14.57
CA ASN A 55 -9.98 -9.52 13.92
C ASN A 55 -9.56 -9.38 12.45
N GLU A 56 -10.48 -8.93 11.60
CA GLU A 56 -10.19 -8.66 10.19
C GLU A 56 -9.22 -7.48 10.04
N LEU A 57 -8.31 -7.62 9.09
CA LEU A 57 -7.41 -6.55 8.70
C LEU A 57 -8.17 -5.51 7.88
N THR A 58 -7.84 -4.24 8.08
CA THR A 58 -8.44 -3.12 7.37
C THR A 58 -7.46 -2.58 6.34
N ALA A 59 -7.93 -2.35 5.11
CA ALA A 59 -7.13 -1.72 4.08
C ALA A 59 -6.82 -0.27 4.46
N MET A 60 -5.54 0.08 4.50
CA MET A 60 -5.03 1.40 4.85
C MET A 60 -3.94 1.83 3.89
N HIS A 61 -3.84 3.12 3.63
CA HIS A 61 -2.79 3.69 2.79
C HIS A 61 -1.56 4.02 3.64
N LEU A 62 -0.38 3.54 3.22
CA LEU A 62 0.89 3.85 3.85
C LEU A 62 1.27 5.30 3.55
N LEU A 63 1.45 6.12 4.58
CA LEU A 63 1.86 7.51 4.47
C LEU A 63 3.37 7.68 4.54
N ALA A 64 4.02 6.96 5.46
CA ALA A 64 5.46 7.05 5.68
C ALA A 64 6.01 5.82 6.40
N ILE A 65 7.30 5.57 6.21
CA ILE A 65 8.11 4.69 7.07
C ILE A 65 9.06 5.59 7.86
N GLU A 66 8.92 5.58 9.18
CA GLU A 66 9.70 6.42 10.09
C GLU A 66 10.49 5.54 11.07
N LYS A 67 11.79 5.46 10.85
CA LYS A 67 12.68 4.57 11.65
C LYS A 67 12.11 3.14 11.67
N ASP A 68 11.60 2.72 12.83
CA ASP A 68 11.09 1.38 13.09
C ASP A 68 9.56 1.28 13.00
N ASN A 69 8.90 2.30 12.47
CA ASN A 69 7.46 2.38 12.42
C ASN A 69 6.94 2.68 11.00
N ALA A 70 5.80 2.10 10.67
CA ALA A 70 4.99 2.47 9.53
C ALA A 70 3.79 3.31 9.97
N VAL A 71 3.52 4.39 9.26
CA VAL A 71 2.42 5.31 9.52
C VAL A 71 1.37 5.13 8.44
N PHE A 72 0.16 4.78 8.83
CA PHE A 72 -0.95 4.51 7.92
C PHE A 72 -2.10 5.50 8.10
N CYS A 73 -2.75 5.84 6.99
CA CYS A 73 -4.00 6.59 6.98
C CYS A 73 -5.19 5.67 7.23
N ARG A 74 -6.03 5.97 8.22
CA ARG A 74 -7.27 5.24 8.51
C ARG A 74 -8.45 5.57 7.58
N CYS A 75 -8.23 6.32 6.53
CA CYS A 75 -9.30 6.78 5.63
C CYS A 75 -9.75 5.72 4.62
N GLY A 76 -9.07 4.58 4.52
CA GLY A 76 -9.32 3.51 3.56
C GLY A 76 -8.34 3.51 2.39
N ALA A 77 -8.49 2.50 1.52
CA ALA A 77 -7.56 2.23 0.42
C ALA A 77 -7.58 3.30 -0.70
N GLU A 78 -8.68 4.02 -0.84
CA GLU A 78 -8.88 5.00 -1.93
C GLU A 78 -8.43 6.42 -1.55
N CYS A 79 -7.97 6.61 -0.32
CA CYS A 79 -7.55 7.91 0.15
C CYS A 79 -6.10 8.19 -0.23
N ASN A 80 -5.87 9.21 -1.04
CA ASN A 80 -4.54 9.70 -1.44
C ASN A 80 -4.06 10.86 -0.54
N CYS A 81 -4.51 10.94 0.71
CA CYS A 81 -4.06 12.00 1.58
C CYS A 81 -2.61 11.78 2.02
N GLU A 82 -1.87 12.88 2.11
CA GLU A 82 -0.56 12.92 2.75
C GLU A 82 -0.71 13.06 4.27
N ARG A 83 0.38 12.92 4.99
CA ARG A 83 0.41 13.26 6.42
C ARG A 83 0.19 14.75 6.61
N SER A 84 -0.58 15.15 7.63
CA SER A 84 -0.74 16.57 7.96
C SER A 84 0.60 17.20 8.32
N LYS A 85 0.86 18.39 7.77
CA LYS A 85 2.06 19.16 8.08
C LYS A 85 1.92 19.92 9.41
N GLU A 86 0.69 20.22 9.80
CA GLU A 86 0.38 20.96 11.04
C GLU A 86 0.30 20.01 12.24
N ASP A 87 -0.29 18.84 12.06
CA ASP A 87 -0.46 17.84 13.12
C ASP A 87 -0.01 16.45 12.62
N PRO A 88 1.22 16.04 12.93
CA PRO A 88 1.76 14.73 12.49
C PRO A 88 0.98 13.51 13.02
N SER A 89 0.09 13.68 14.00
CA SER A 89 -0.79 12.60 14.49
C SER A 89 -2.00 12.37 13.60
N LYS A 90 -2.20 13.22 12.58
CA LYS A 90 -3.33 13.16 11.65
C LYS A 90 -2.86 13.10 10.20
N CYS A 91 -3.73 12.57 9.35
CA CYS A 91 -3.58 12.70 7.90
C CYS A 91 -4.19 14.03 7.40
N GLY A 92 -3.93 14.41 6.16
CA GLY A 92 -4.41 15.66 5.57
C GLY A 92 -5.93 15.83 5.54
N CYS A 93 -6.70 14.74 5.70
CA CYS A 93 -8.15 14.78 5.85
C CYS A 93 -8.62 14.86 7.32
N GLY A 94 -7.72 15.14 8.28
CA GLY A 94 -8.02 15.37 9.69
C GLY A 94 -8.24 14.13 10.55
N LYS A 95 -8.23 12.91 9.95
CA LYS A 95 -8.38 11.66 10.71
C LYS A 95 -7.05 11.24 11.37
N PRO A 96 -7.10 10.61 12.56
CA PRO A 96 -5.90 10.12 13.23
C PRO A 96 -5.20 9.05 12.39
N VAL A 97 -3.87 9.07 12.36
CA VAL A 97 -3.06 8.04 11.73
C VAL A 97 -2.95 6.79 12.62
N LYS A 98 -2.65 5.65 12.02
CA LYS A 98 -2.27 4.42 12.72
C LYS A 98 -0.76 4.24 12.60
N VAL A 99 -0.08 4.14 13.73
CA VAL A 99 1.34 3.80 13.78
C VAL A 99 1.49 2.33 14.14
N VAL A 100 2.29 1.61 13.37
CA VAL A 100 2.53 0.17 13.56
C VAL A 100 4.04 -0.07 13.56
N SER A 101 4.54 -0.79 14.58
CA SER A 101 5.94 -1.16 14.66
C SER A 101 6.32 -2.14 13.55
N LEU A 102 7.48 -1.91 12.94
CA LEU A 102 8.08 -2.76 11.92
C LEU A 102 9.11 -3.74 12.48
N LYS A 103 9.29 -3.80 13.80
CA LYS A 103 10.26 -4.72 14.41
C LYS A 103 10.04 -6.16 13.94
N GLY A 104 11.12 -6.79 13.48
CA GLY A 104 11.10 -8.14 12.92
C GLY A 104 10.67 -8.23 11.46
N LYS A 105 10.25 -7.13 10.83
CA LYS A 105 9.88 -7.06 9.42
C LYS A 105 11.00 -6.49 8.57
N TYR A 106 10.87 -6.64 7.27
CA TYR A 106 11.74 -6.02 6.29
C TYR A 106 11.06 -4.79 5.72
N ALA A 107 11.77 -3.67 5.68
CA ALA A 107 11.26 -2.41 5.18
C ALA A 107 12.21 -1.80 4.15
N CYS A 108 11.64 -0.98 3.26
CA CYS A 108 12.40 -0.21 2.31
C CYS A 108 13.35 0.75 3.04
N ALA A 109 14.66 0.63 2.77
CA ALA A 109 15.70 1.49 3.31
C ALA A 109 16.19 2.54 2.29
N CYS A 110 15.36 2.88 1.31
CA CYS A 110 15.65 3.93 0.34
C CYS A 110 15.64 5.31 1.03
N ALA A 111 16.26 6.31 0.37
CA ALA A 111 16.25 7.69 0.87
C ALA A 111 14.82 8.20 1.11
N GLN A 112 14.69 9.22 1.96
CA GLN A 112 13.42 9.78 2.44
C GLN A 112 12.41 10.17 1.34
N ASN A 113 12.86 10.33 0.09
CA ASN A 113 12.03 10.66 -1.07
C ASN A 113 11.58 9.42 -1.88
N CYS A 114 11.82 8.22 -1.41
CA CYS A 114 11.41 7.01 -2.11
C CYS A 114 9.96 6.67 -1.77
N GLN A 115 9.10 6.72 -2.76
CA GLN A 115 7.67 6.41 -2.63
C GLN A 115 7.36 4.91 -2.68
N CYS A 116 8.38 4.03 -2.77
CA CYS A 116 8.13 2.59 -2.92
C CYS A 116 7.54 1.91 -1.69
N GLY A 117 7.69 2.46 -0.48
CA GLY A 117 7.01 2.06 0.75
C GLY A 117 6.91 0.55 1.03
N ALA A 118 7.87 -0.26 0.54
CA ALA A 118 7.78 -1.71 0.64
C ALA A 118 7.97 -2.20 2.07
N ILE A 119 7.05 -3.03 2.55
CA ILE A 119 7.10 -3.74 3.84
C ILE A 119 6.80 -5.20 3.57
N SER A 120 7.57 -6.11 4.18
CA SER A 120 7.42 -7.56 4.03
C SER A 120 7.84 -8.30 5.29
N ASP A 121 7.30 -9.51 5.50
CA ASP A 121 7.74 -10.44 6.54
C ASP A 121 8.99 -11.26 6.10
N LYS A 122 9.39 -11.16 4.84
CA LYS A 122 10.52 -11.89 4.26
C LYS A 122 11.52 -10.92 3.63
N PRO A 123 12.81 -11.28 3.58
CA PRO A 123 13.78 -10.50 2.84
C PRO A 123 13.40 -10.43 1.35
N GLY A 124 13.75 -9.33 0.70
CA GLY A 124 13.45 -9.12 -0.71
C GLY A 124 13.88 -7.75 -1.19
N LYS A 125 13.44 -7.40 -2.39
CA LYS A 125 13.73 -6.10 -2.99
C LYS A 125 12.47 -5.23 -2.99
N CYS A 126 12.66 -3.94 -2.76
CA CYS A 126 11.58 -2.96 -2.88
C CYS A 126 11.31 -2.62 -4.36
N GLY A 127 10.23 -1.87 -4.63
CA GLY A 127 9.85 -1.48 -5.99
C GLY A 127 10.90 -0.72 -6.79
N CYS A 128 11.89 -0.10 -6.12
CA CYS A 128 13.04 0.55 -6.78
C CYS A 128 14.25 -0.38 -6.97
N GLY A 129 14.13 -1.69 -6.74
CA GLY A 129 15.16 -2.70 -6.95
C GLY A 129 16.22 -2.82 -5.83
N LYS A 130 16.18 -1.96 -4.81
CA LYS A 130 17.08 -2.05 -3.64
C LYS A 130 16.62 -3.11 -2.66
N GLU A 131 17.58 -3.73 -1.97
CA GLU A 131 17.27 -4.70 -0.92
C GLU A 131 16.60 -4.01 0.27
N MET A 132 15.57 -4.67 0.81
CA MET A 132 14.93 -4.23 2.04
C MET A 132 15.80 -4.61 3.24
N LYS A 133 15.80 -3.78 4.28
CA LYS A 133 16.52 -4.02 5.52
C LYS A 133 15.58 -4.54 6.60
N GLN A 134 16.11 -5.47 7.40
CA GLN A 134 15.38 -5.92 8.58
C GLN A 134 15.39 -4.81 9.64
N VAL A 135 14.21 -4.54 10.19
CA VAL A 135 14.03 -3.63 11.32
C VAL A 135 14.18 -4.42 12.60
N ILE A 136 15.16 -4.04 13.43
CA ILE A 136 15.57 -4.75 14.65
C ILE A 136 14.90 -4.14 15.87
#